data_60f81e92dcfe33eb2ef4b32ebb294a1e
#
_entry.id   60f81e92dcfe33eb2ef4b32ebb294a1e
#
_cell.length_a   1.000
_cell.length_b   1.000
_cell.length_c   1.000
_cell.angle_alpha   90.00
_cell.angle_beta   90.00
_cell.angle_gamma   90.00
#
_symmetry.space_group_name_H-M   'P 1'
#
loop_
_entity.id
_entity.type
_entity.pdbx_description
1 polymer ?
#
loop_
_entity_poly.entity_id
_entity_poly.type
_entity_poly.pdbx_seq_one_letter_code
_entity_poly.pdbx_strand_id
1 'polypeptide(L)'
;MSRIFEEINYLNKRYAIVIDTSLSPKGLSFVTEDEDYIQAGLWNYEKGTKLPAHYHNYFERKSYRTSEVVYVVEGEIECIIFTEEGDFIWKGTLKKGQLIIQLQGAHKYNIIEDATVIETKNGPYFGPETDRTRIEPND
;
A
#
# COMPACT_ATOMS: atom_id res chain seq x y z
N MET A 1 21.50 -6.09 6.63
CA MET A 1 20.63 -5.15 7.33
C MET A 1 19.23 -5.24 6.74
N SER A 2 18.24 -5.54 7.57
CA SER A 2 16.86 -5.63 7.09
C SER A 2 16.31 -4.26 6.77
N ARG A 3 15.67 -4.15 5.63
CA ARG A 3 14.94 -2.95 5.26
C ARG A 3 13.56 -3.00 5.90
N ILE A 4 13.01 -1.82 6.27
CA ILE A 4 11.65 -1.72 6.77
C ILE A 4 10.62 -1.97 5.67
N PHE A 5 11.03 -1.87 4.41
CA PHE A 5 10.15 -2.07 3.28
C PHE A 5 10.87 -2.76 2.12
N GLU A 6 10.08 -3.41 1.28
CA GLU A 6 10.49 -4.04 0.04
C GLU A 6 9.74 -3.39 -1.12
N GLU A 7 10.47 -2.95 -2.14
CA GLU A 7 9.84 -2.45 -3.36
C GLU A 7 9.64 -3.60 -4.35
N ILE A 8 8.46 -3.64 -4.95
CA ILE A 8 8.11 -4.59 -5.99
C ILE A 8 8.15 -3.84 -7.31
N ASN A 9 9.18 -4.15 -8.11
CA ASN A 9 9.45 -3.49 -9.38
C ASN A 9 9.29 -4.47 -10.54
N TYR A 10 8.86 -3.96 -11.69
CA TYR A 10 8.75 -4.73 -12.91
C TYR A 10 8.97 -3.80 -14.10
N LEU A 11 9.93 -4.14 -14.96
CA LEU A 11 10.32 -3.35 -16.15
C LEU A 11 10.55 -1.87 -15.78
N ASN A 12 11.36 -1.64 -14.74
CA ASN A 12 11.76 -0.31 -14.25
C ASN A 12 10.62 0.55 -13.72
N LYS A 13 9.48 -0.07 -13.36
CA LYS A 13 8.35 0.62 -12.73
C LYS A 13 8.10 0.06 -11.35
N ARG A 14 7.79 0.93 -10.41
CA ARG A 14 7.42 0.55 -9.04
C ARG A 14 5.92 0.21 -9.02
N TYR A 15 5.58 -1.03 -8.66
CA TYR A 15 4.20 -1.48 -8.61
C TYR A 15 3.65 -1.47 -7.20
N ALA A 16 4.46 -1.84 -6.22
CA ALA A 16 4.00 -1.93 -4.85
C ALA A 16 5.16 -1.81 -3.86
N ILE A 17 4.80 -1.56 -2.60
CA ILE A 17 5.73 -1.50 -1.48
C ILE A 17 5.15 -2.35 -0.36
N VAL A 18 5.94 -3.30 0.16
CA VAL A 18 5.54 -4.12 1.30
C VAL A 18 6.30 -3.64 2.54
N ILE A 19 5.58 -3.45 3.64
CA ILE A 19 6.14 -2.92 4.88
C ILE A 19 5.85 -3.87 6.03
N ASP A 20 6.85 -4.13 6.86
CA ASP A 20 6.70 -4.78 8.16
C ASP A 20 6.76 -3.68 9.22
N THR A 21 5.64 -3.37 9.85
CA THR A 21 5.57 -2.26 10.81
C THR A 21 6.37 -2.53 12.09
N SER A 22 6.71 -3.79 12.38
CA SER A 22 7.56 -4.12 13.53
C SER A 22 8.99 -3.60 13.37
N LEU A 23 9.39 -3.27 12.13
CA LEU A 23 10.73 -2.76 11.81
C LEU A 23 10.77 -1.23 11.73
N SER A 24 9.74 -0.54 12.18
CA SER A 24 9.65 0.94 12.09
C SER A 24 10.81 1.60 12.84
N PRO A 25 11.57 2.48 12.17
CA PRO A 25 12.65 3.22 12.83
C PRO A 25 12.08 4.32 13.74
N LYS A 26 12.91 4.82 14.62
CA LYS A 26 12.53 5.93 15.52
C LYS A 26 12.14 7.18 14.71
N GLY A 27 11.09 7.87 15.16
CA GLY A 27 10.60 9.09 14.56
C GLY A 27 9.61 8.84 13.42
N LEU A 28 9.58 9.73 12.47
CA LEU A 28 8.71 9.67 11.29
C LEU A 28 9.54 9.25 10.07
N SER A 29 9.10 8.22 9.39
CA SER A 29 9.76 7.74 8.18
C SER A 29 8.72 7.53 7.08
N PHE A 30 8.84 8.27 5.97
CA PHE A 30 8.03 8.04 4.79
C PHE A 30 8.69 6.99 3.90
N VAL A 31 7.88 6.10 3.36
CA VAL A 31 8.33 5.00 2.47
C VAL A 31 7.96 5.27 1.01
N THR A 32 7.13 6.27 0.78
CA THR A 32 6.74 6.73 -0.55
C THR A 32 7.60 7.90 -0.99
N GLU A 33 7.60 8.18 -2.28
CA GLU A 33 8.30 9.33 -2.85
C GLU A 33 7.35 10.54 -2.87
N ASP A 34 7.90 11.75 -2.91
CA ASP A 34 7.10 12.98 -2.90
C ASP A 34 6.12 13.05 -4.07
N GLU A 35 6.47 12.43 -5.20
CA GLU A 35 5.67 12.40 -6.42
C GLU A 35 4.53 11.39 -6.39
N ASP A 36 4.54 10.48 -5.41
CA ASP A 36 3.49 9.48 -5.31
C ASP A 36 2.16 10.11 -4.89
N TYR A 37 1.08 9.66 -5.49
CA TYR A 37 -0.26 10.15 -5.19
C TYR A 37 -0.81 9.66 -3.86
N ILE A 38 -0.16 8.66 -3.27
CA ILE A 38 -0.43 8.22 -1.91
C ILE A 38 0.84 8.41 -1.10
N GLN A 39 0.70 8.97 0.09
CA GLN A 39 1.82 9.18 0.99
C GLN A 39 1.63 8.30 2.21
N ALA A 40 2.63 7.49 2.52
CA ALA A 40 2.60 6.60 3.66
C ALA A 40 3.86 6.75 4.50
N GLY A 41 3.64 6.98 5.78
CA GLY A 41 4.73 7.13 6.74
C GLY A 41 4.49 6.29 7.98
N LEU A 42 5.56 5.90 8.62
CA LEU A 42 5.56 5.15 9.86
C LEU A 42 5.95 6.07 11.01
N TRP A 43 5.18 6.00 12.09
CA TRP A 43 5.46 6.75 13.32
C TRP A 43 5.97 5.79 14.38
N ASN A 44 7.10 6.11 14.97
CA ASN A 44 7.66 5.37 16.10
C ASN A 44 8.23 6.38 17.10
N TYR A 45 7.35 6.87 17.95
CA TYR A 45 7.68 7.92 18.90
C TYR A 45 7.63 7.40 20.34
N GLU A 46 8.49 7.96 21.18
CA GLU A 46 8.51 7.66 22.60
C GLU A 46 7.35 8.36 23.31
N LYS A 47 6.93 7.77 24.44
CA LYS A 47 5.93 8.37 25.32
C LYS A 47 6.35 9.80 25.72
N GLY A 48 5.40 10.71 25.64
CA GLY A 48 5.61 12.12 25.99
C GLY A 48 6.03 13.00 24.83
N THR A 49 6.35 12.43 23.67
CA THR A 49 6.61 13.21 22.46
C THR A 49 5.36 13.98 22.08
N LYS A 50 5.52 15.28 21.78
CA LYS A 50 4.42 16.15 21.35
C LYS A 50 4.62 16.55 19.91
N LEU A 51 3.59 16.38 19.11
CA LEU A 51 3.59 16.77 17.71
C LEU A 51 2.76 18.06 17.59
N PRO A 52 3.34 19.16 17.06
CA PRO A 52 2.63 20.43 17.00
C PRO A 52 1.34 20.35 16.16
N ALA A 53 0.33 21.08 16.62
CA ALA A 53 -0.93 21.18 15.88
C ALA A 53 -0.69 21.89 14.54
N HIS A 54 -1.29 21.39 13.48
CA HIS A 54 -1.24 22.01 12.15
C HIS A 54 -2.44 21.61 11.33
N TYR A 55 -2.66 22.30 10.23
CA TYR A 55 -3.62 21.91 9.20
C TYR A 55 -2.92 21.91 7.85
N HIS A 56 -3.46 21.13 6.92
CA HIS A 56 -2.92 21.04 5.56
C HIS A 56 -3.59 22.09 4.67
N ASN A 57 -2.79 22.82 3.91
CA ASN A 57 -3.29 23.87 3.04
C ASN A 57 -4.08 23.30 1.89
N TYR A 58 -5.05 24.06 1.40
CA TYR A 58 -5.78 23.72 0.20
C TYR A 58 -4.94 24.05 -1.03
N PHE A 59 -4.75 23.06 -1.88
CA PHE A 59 -4.17 23.26 -3.20
C PHE A 59 -4.62 22.14 -4.12
N GLU A 60 -4.58 22.38 -5.41
CA GLU A 60 -5.02 21.40 -6.41
C GLU A 60 -4.05 20.23 -6.48
N ARG A 61 -4.60 19.02 -6.46
CA ARG A 61 -3.88 17.78 -6.74
C ARG A 61 -4.64 17.03 -7.82
N LYS A 62 -3.95 16.65 -8.89
CA LYS A 62 -4.55 15.84 -9.97
C LYS A 62 -4.04 14.42 -9.85
N SER A 63 -4.97 13.48 -9.72
CA SER A 63 -4.66 12.06 -9.65
C SER A 63 -5.57 11.30 -10.62
N TYR A 64 -4.96 10.51 -11.48
CA TYR A 64 -5.67 9.70 -12.48
C TYR A 64 -5.65 8.22 -12.14
N ARG A 65 -5.02 7.87 -11.04
CA ARG A 65 -4.79 6.48 -10.65
C ARG A 65 -5.21 6.28 -9.21
N THR A 66 -5.86 5.16 -8.95
CA THR A 66 -6.15 4.74 -7.58
C THR A 66 -4.93 4.00 -7.04
N SER A 67 -4.43 4.47 -5.91
CA SER A 67 -3.44 3.76 -5.12
C SER A 67 -4.09 3.32 -3.81
N GLU A 68 -3.70 2.15 -3.31
CA GLU A 68 -4.32 1.54 -2.14
C GLU A 68 -3.29 1.13 -1.12
N VAL A 69 -3.69 1.15 0.15
CA VAL A 69 -2.95 0.52 1.24
C VAL A 69 -3.85 -0.54 1.86
N VAL A 70 -3.31 -1.75 2.00
CA VAL A 70 -3.98 -2.84 2.72
C VAL A 70 -3.11 -3.22 3.91
N TYR A 71 -3.65 -3.05 5.11
CA TYR A 71 -2.97 -3.35 6.38
C TYR A 71 -3.63 -4.52 7.07
N VAL A 72 -2.84 -5.52 7.45
CA VAL A 72 -3.34 -6.72 8.12
C VAL A 72 -3.38 -6.50 9.63
N VAL A 73 -4.59 -6.42 10.17
CA VAL A 73 -4.83 -6.28 11.62
C VAL A 73 -4.70 -7.63 12.30
N GLU A 74 -5.31 -8.67 11.72
CA GLU A 74 -5.27 -10.05 12.19
C GLU A 74 -5.34 -10.98 11.00
N GLY A 75 -4.77 -12.18 11.16
CA GLY A 75 -4.86 -13.24 10.16
C GLY A 75 -3.74 -13.20 9.15
N GLU A 76 -4.02 -13.80 8.00
CA GLU A 76 -3.02 -13.98 6.95
C GLU A 76 -3.69 -13.92 5.58
N ILE A 77 -3.13 -13.11 4.69
CA ILE A 77 -3.61 -12.99 3.32
C ILE A 77 -2.47 -13.19 2.34
N GLU A 78 -2.79 -13.72 1.17
CA GLU A 78 -1.87 -13.77 0.05
C GLU A 78 -2.23 -12.65 -0.91
N CYS A 79 -1.22 -11.92 -1.35
CA CYS A 79 -1.37 -10.85 -2.34
C CYS A 79 -0.60 -11.22 -3.60
N ILE A 80 -1.22 -11.05 -4.76
CA ILE A 80 -0.60 -11.29 -6.05
C ILE A 80 -0.72 -10.01 -6.87
N ILE A 81 0.40 -9.57 -7.44
CA ILE A 81 0.49 -8.35 -8.25
C ILE A 81 0.71 -8.74 -9.70
N PHE A 82 -0.03 -8.08 -10.59
CA PHE A 82 0.03 -8.27 -12.05
C PHE A 82 0.18 -6.94 -12.75
N THR A 83 0.60 -6.98 -14.00
CA THR A 83 0.41 -5.83 -14.91
C THR A 83 -1.09 -5.69 -15.20
N GLU A 84 -1.49 -4.57 -15.79
CA GLU A 84 -2.90 -4.39 -16.22
C GLU A 84 -3.31 -5.40 -17.29
N GLU A 85 -2.35 -5.90 -18.07
CA GLU A 85 -2.56 -6.92 -19.09
C GLU A 85 -2.66 -8.34 -18.49
N GLY A 86 -2.35 -8.49 -17.21
CA GLY A 86 -2.46 -9.77 -16.51
C GLY A 86 -1.17 -10.56 -16.39
N ASP A 87 -0.01 -9.96 -16.71
CA ASP A 87 1.27 -10.62 -16.55
C ASP A 87 1.67 -10.63 -15.07
N PHE A 88 2.10 -11.79 -14.58
CA PHE A 88 2.51 -11.98 -13.20
C PHE A 88 3.75 -11.15 -12.86
N ILE A 89 3.72 -10.47 -11.71
CA ILE A 89 4.86 -9.71 -11.20
C ILE A 89 5.38 -10.28 -9.89
N TRP A 90 4.49 -10.46 -8.92
CA TRP A 90 4.90 -10.82 -7.56
C TRP A 90 3.77 -11.50 -6.81
N LYS A 91 4.15 -12.38 -5.90
CA LYS A 91 3.22 -13.05 -4.98
C LYS A 91 3.87 -13.16 -3.62
N GLY A 92 3.12 -12.83 -2.59
CA GLY A 92 3.61 -12.93 -1.24
C GLY A 92 2.49 -12.98 -0.21
N THR A 93 2.85 -13.35 1.00
CA THR A 93 1.95 -13.47 2.13
C THR A 93 2.16 -12.29 3.07
N LEU A 94 1.05 -11.72 3.54
CA LEU A 94 1.04 -10.65 4.53
C LEU A 94 0.37 -11.15 5.79
N LYS A 95 1.00 -10.89 6.93
CA LYS A 95 0.54 -11.29 8.26
C LYS A 95 0.30 -10.06 9.11
N LYS A 96 -0.24 -10.26 10.31
CA LYS A 96 -0.47 -9.21 11.31
C LYS A 96 0.70 -8.24 11.39
N GLY A 97 0.41 -6.94 11.28
CA GLY A 97 1.41 -5.88 11.36
C GLY A 97 2.11 -5.56 10.04
N GLN A 98 1.76 -6.27 8.98
CA GLN A 98 2.31 -6.01 7.65
C GLN A 98 1.29 -5.30 6.77
N LEU A 99 1.79 -4.52 5.82
CA LEU A 99 0.94 -3.83 4.86
C LEU A 99 1.57 -3.82 3.47
N ILE A 100 0.73 -3.64 2.47
CA ILE A 100 1.17 -3.42 1.11
C ILE A 100 0.57 -2.12 0.60
N ILE A 101 1.38 -1.33 -0.07
CA ILE A 101 0.96 -0.14 -0.80
C ILE A 101 0.97 -0.49 -2.27
N GLN A 102 -0.19 -0.39 -2.91
CA GLN A 102 -0.33 -0.69 -4.34
C GLN A 102 -0.33 0.62 -5.10
N LEU A 103 0.69 0.84 -5.89
CA LEU A 103 0.88 2.08 -6.63
C LEU A 103 0.26 2.03 -8.02
N GLN A 104 0.28 0.87 -8.66
CA GLN A 104 -0.26 0.65 -10.01
C GLN A 104 -0.41 -0.84 -10.32
N GLY A 105 -1.01 -1.14 -11.47
CA GLY A 105 -1.20 -2.52 -11.91
C GLY A 105 -2.45 -3.14 -11.33
N ALA A 106 -2.54 -4.45 -11.47
CA ALA A 106 -3.66 -5.24 -10.97
C ALA A 106 -3.24 -6.06 -9.76
N HIS A 107 -4.21 -6.43 -8.96
CA HIS A 107 -3.97 -7.21 -7.76
C HIS A 107 -5.08 -8.21 -7.50
N LYS A 108 -4.73 -9.27 -6.78
CA LYS A 108 -5.63 -10.31 -6.35
C LYS A 108 -5.27 -10.72 -4.93
N TYR A 109 -6.26 -11.02 -4.12
CA TYR A 109 -6.05 -11.47 -2.74
C TYR A 109 -6.73 -12.81 -2.52
N ASN A 110 -6.06 -13.67 -1.76
CA ASN A 110 -6.63 -14.89 -1.21
C ASN A 110 -6.52 -14.83 0.31
N ILE A 111 -7.58 -15.17 1.01
CA ILE A 111 -7.59 -15.20 2.46
C ILE A 111 -7.08 -16.56 2.90
N ILE A 112 -5.93 -16.60 3.56
CA ILE A 112 -5.26 -17.84 3.98
C ILE A 112 -5.76 -18.26 5.36
N GLU A 113 -5.83 -17.33 6.30
CA GLU A 113 -6.42 -17.51 7.62
C GLU A 113 -7.48 -16.44 7.81
N ASP A 114 -8.46 -16.67 8.70
CA ASP A 114 -9.46 -15.66 9.01
C ASP A 114 -8.80 -14.32 9.24
N ALA A 115 -9.16 -13.32 8.48
CA ALA A 115 -8.42 -12.07 8.46
C ALA A 115 -9.30 -10.85 8.64
N THR A 116 -8.75 -9.87 9.35
CA THR A 116 -9.27 -8.51 9.42
C THR A 116 -8.20 -7.60 8.84
N VAL A 117 -8.57 -6.82 7.83
CA VAL A 117 -7.66 -5.89 7.18
C VAL A 117 -8.31 -4.50 7.12
N ILE A 118 -7.46 -3.48 7.06
CA ILE A 118 -7.88 -2.11 6.78
C ILE A 118 -7.41 -1.76 5.38
N GLU A 119 -8.34 -1.31 4.55
CA GLU A 119 -8.03 -0.80 3.22
C GLU A 119 -8.23 0.70 3.21
N THR A 120 -7.26 1.43 2.70
CA THR A 120 -7.38 2.86 2.42
C THR A 120 -6.99 3.13 0.99
N LYS A 121 -7.63 4.09 0.37
CA LYS A 121 -7.30 4.50 -1.00
C LYS A 121 -7.68 5.95 -1.22
N ASN A 122 -7.10 6.58 -2.24
CA ASN A 122 -7.48 7.94 -2.57
C ASN A 122 -8.91 7.94 -3.13
N GLY A 123 -9.66 8.95 -2.74
CA GLY A 123 -11.02 9.19 -3.22
C GLY A 123 -11.08 10.43 -4.11
N PRO A 124 -12.30 10.88 -4.47
CA PRO A 124 -13.60 10.27 -4.17
C PRO A 124 -13.88 8.99 -4.96
N TYR A 125 -14.90 8.25 -4.54
CA TYR A 125 -15.25 6.96 -5.15
C TYR A 125 -16.54 7.09 -5.98
N PHE A 126 -16.49 6.65 -7.23
CA PHE A 126 -17.60 6.77 -8.18
C PHE A 126 -18.22 5.41 -8.56
N GLY A 127 -17.97 4.38 -7.76
CA GLY A 127 -18.52 3.05 -7.98
C GLY A 127 -17.57 2.12 -8.73
N PRO A 128 -17.82 0.80 -8.65
CA PRO A 128 -16.89 -0.18 -9.24
C PRO A 128 -16.81 -0.11 -10.77
N GLU A 129 -17.86 0.29 -11.44
CA GLU A 129 -17.88 0.38 -12.91
C GLU A 129 -16.94 1.46 -13.42
N THR A 130 -16.82 2.57 -12.71
CA THR A 130 -15.90 3.65 -13.04
C THR A 130 -14.49 3.37 -12.54
N ASP A 131 -14.38 2.79 -11.34
CA ASP A 131 -13.12 2.65 -10.64
C ASP A 131 -12.23 1.54 -11.19
N ARG A 132 -12.80 0.42 -11.60
CA ARG A 132 -11.98 -0.77 -11.86
C ARG A 132 -12.43 -1.60 -13.05
N THR A 133 -11.50 -2.38 -13.56
CA THR A 133 -11.72 -3.36 -14.62
C THR A 133 -11.23 -4.72 -14.11
N ARG A 134 -12.07 -5.74 -14.20
CA ARG A 134 -11.66 -7.11 -13.88
C ARG A 134 -10.83 -7.67 -15.01
N ILE A 135 -9.82 -8.46 -14.64
CA ILE A 135 -8.95 -9.13 -15.60
C ILE A 135 -8.91 -10.62 -15.33
N GLU A 136 -8.50 -11.38 -16.34
CA GLU A 136 -8.21 -12.82 -16.23
C GLU A 136 -6.68 -12.96 -16.22
N PRO A 137 -6.05 -12.99 -15.03
CA PRO A 137 -4.58 -12.94 -14.96
C PRO A 137 -3.94 -14.27 -15.31
N ASN A 138 -2.70 -14.17 -15.78
CA ASN A 138 -1.82 -15.32 -16.01
C ASN A 138 -1.06 -15.60 -14.72
N ASP A 139 -1.57 -16.51 -13.89
CA ASP A 139 -0.94 -16.87 -12.61
C ASP A 139 -0.51 -18.34 -12.52
#